data_bce8336c0b45077da5460f70b7ecd6b7
#
_entry.id   bce8336c0b45077da5460f70b7ecd6b7
#
_cell.length_a   1.000
_cell.length_b   1.000
_cell.length_c   1.000
_cell.angle_alpha   90.00
_cell.angle_beta   90.00
_cell.angle_gamma   90.00
#
_symmetry.space_group_name_H-M   'P 1'
#
loop_
_entity.id
_entity.type
_entity.pdbx_description
1 polymer ?
#
loop_
_entity_poly.entity_id
_entity_poly.type
_entity_poly.pdbx_seq_one_letter_code
_entity_poly.pdbx_strand_id
1 'polypeptide(L)'
;MSKKPVVLMILDGYGLNDKTEGNAIAMANTPVMDKLMAECPWQPGLASGLAVGLPDGQMGNSEVGHMNIGAGRIIYQDLTRITKAIEDGDFFENKVLLQAVENVKKNGSDLHLFGLLSDGGVHSHNTHLYALLELAKKNDVKNVYVHCFLDGRDTPPASGKDYVAELQAKMDEIGVGQIASVHGRYYAMDRDNNWDRVEKAYKALVEGVGNKAADGVQAVADSYAADVTDEFVVPTVVEKDGKPVATIKPNDSVIFFNFRPDRAREMTHAFCDEQFDHFERANGFMPLTFVCFKDYDETIANKLIAFEKENIVDTFGEYLAANGKKQLRLAETEKYAHVTFFFNGGVEEPNKDEERSLVKSPAVATYDLQPEMSVPEVSKRLNEAIASDKYDVIVINFANPDMVGHTGVIPAAVKAVEAVDQCVGTAVEAIKKADGVLFICADHGNAEKMIDYETGEPHTAHTTNPVPFVLVNYDEAYTLREGGRLADIAPTLLEIMGLPQPAEMTGESLLLKK
;
A
#
# COMPACT_ATOMS: atom_id res chain seq x y z
N MET A 1 -25.17 -7.93 -30.22
CA MET A 1 -24.73 -6.57 -29.89
C MET A 1 -24.33 -6.61 -28.42
N SER A 2 -23.20 -6.03 -28.04
CA SER A 2 -22.84 -5.91 -26.62
C SER A 2 -23.88 -5.04 -25.91
N LYS A 3 -24.34 -5.46 -24.73
CA LYS A 3 -25.24 -4.67 -23.89
C LYS A 3 -24.51 -3.41 -23.41
N LYS A 4 -25.20 -2.25 -23.37
CA LYS A 4 -24.67 -1.01 -22.82
C LYS A 4 -25.77 -0.12 -22.22
N PRO A 5 -25.44 0.74 -21.22
CA PRO A 5 -24.11 0.85 -20.63
C PRO A 5 -23.74 -0.36 -19.75
N VAL A 6 -22.44 -0.56 -19.54
CA VAL A 6 -21.94 -1.41 -18.45
C VAL A 6 -21.68 -0.50 -17.26
N VAL A 7 -22.31 -0.76 -16.13
CA VAL A 7 -22.14 0.02 -14.90
C VAL A 7 -21.38 -0.80 -13.88
N LEU A 8 -20.27 -0.26 -13.40
CA LEU A 8 -19.58 -0.73 -12.20
C LEU A 8 -20.03 0.13 -11.02
N MET A 9 -20.70 -0.48 -10.06
CA MET A 9 -21.18 0.17 -8.86
C MET A 9 -20.41 -0.34 -7.65
N ILE A 10 -19.68 0.55 -7.00
CA ILE A 10 -18.88 0.27 -5.81
C ILE A 10 -19.63 0.78 -4.59
N LEU A 11 -20.04 -0.14 -3.71
CA LEU A 11 -20.66 0.15 -2.42
C LEU A 11 -19.54 0.22 -1.38
N ASP A 12 -18.93 1.38 -1.23
CA ASP A 12 -17.73 1.57 -0.41
C ASP A 12 -17.93 1.10 1.04
N GLY A 13 -17.05 0.24 1.54
CA GLY A 13 -17.15 -0.29 2.90
C GLY A 13 -18.27 -1.31 3.15
N TYR A 14 -18.89 -1.87 2.08
CA TYR A 14 -19.97 -2.85 2.19
C TYR A 14 -19.42 -4.29 2.22
N GLY A 15 -18.98 -4.74 3.39
CA GLY A 15 -18.48 -6.11 3.59
C GLY A 15 -19.57 -7.15 3.85
N LEU A 16 -19.18 -8.41 3.89
CA LEU A 16 -20.03 -9.57 4.22
C LEU A 16 -19.65 -10.14 5.58
N ASN A 17 -20.63 -10.34 6.46
CA ASN A 17 -20.42 -10.91 7.79
C ASN A 17 -21.69 -11.65 8.22
N ASP A 18 -21.54 -12.89 8.70
CA ASP A 18 -22.64 -13.74 9.14
C ASP A 18 -23.24 -13.29 10.50
N LYS A 19 -22.54 -12.45 11.25
CA LYS A 19 -23.02 -11.92 12.54
C LYS A 19 -23.95 -10.74 12.31
N THR A 20 -25.05 -10.67 13.04
CA THR A 20 -26.00 -9.54 13.01
C THR A 20 -25.62 -8.45 14.01
N GLU A 21 -25.05 -8.83 15.17
CA GLU A 21 -24.66 -7.89 16.21
C GLU A 21 -23.54 -6.97 15.71
N GLY A 22 -23.74 -5.65 15.83
CA GLY A 22 -22.79 -4.66 15.34
C GLY A 22 -22.59 -4.63 13.82
N ASN A 23 -23.46 -5.29 13.08
CA ASN A 23 -23.45 -5.34 11.61
C ASN A 23 -24.56 -4.43 11.08
N ALA A 24 -24.20 -3.19 10.69
CA ALA A 24 -25.18 -2.22 10.20
C ALA A 24 -25.87 -2.68 8.91
N ILE A 25 -25.21 -3.49 8.09
CA ILE A 25 -25.78 -4.05 6.85
C ILE A 25 -26.86 -5.08 7.17
N ALA A 26 -26.57 -6.05 8.05
CA ALA A 26 -27.53 -7.07 8.45
C ALA A 26 -28.68 -6.52 9.31
N MET A 27 -28.50 -5.37 9.96
CA MET A 27 -29.54 -4.68 10.74
C MET A 27 -30.42 -3.75 9.90
N ALA A 28 -29.93 -3.34 8.71
CA ALA A 28 -30.67 -2.48 7.80
C ALA A 28 -31.76 -3.24 7.04
N ASN A 29 -32.80 -2.51 6.62
CA ASN A 29 -33.81 -3.04 5.71
C ASN A 29 -33.31 -2.85 4.26
N THR A 30 -32.79 -3.91 3.66
CA THR A 30 -32.13 -3.91 2.34
C THR A 30 -32.86 -4.81 1.31
N PRO A 31 -34.16 -4.58 1.04
CA PRO A 31 -34.94 -5.49 0.22
C PRO A 31 -34.44 -5.61 -1.23
N VAL A 32 -33.70 -4.61 -1.72
CA VAL A 32 -33.14 -4.65 -3.09
C VAL A 32 -31.92 -5.57 -3.13
N MET A 33 -30.93 -5.35 -2.26
CA MET A 33 -29.74 -6.19 -2.21
C MET A 33 -30.09 -7.63 -1.84
N ASP A 34 -31.01 -7.85 -0.89
CA ASP A 34 -31.50 -9.18 -0.51
C ASP A 34 -32.08 -9.92 -1.73
N LYS A 35 -32.90 -9.23 -2.51
CA LYS A 35 -33.47 -9.79 -3.74
C LYS A 35 -32.42 -10.07 -4.80
N LEU A 36 -31.49 -9.15 -5.00
CA LEU A 36 -30.41 -9.34 -5.99
C LEU A 36 -29.52 -10.54 -5.62
N MET A 37 -29.15 -10.70 -4.36
CA MET A 37 -28.36 -11.84 -3.90
C MET A 37 -29.15 -13.17 -3.94
N ALA A 38 -30.48 -13.12 -3.88
CA ALA A 38 -31.33 -14.31 -4.03
C ALA A 38 -31.56 -14.72 -5.48
N GLU A 39 -31.66 -13.77 -6.42
CA GLU A 39 -32.10 -14.00 -7.78
C GLU A 39 -30.99 -13.89 -8.84
N CYS A 40 -29.91 -13.12 -8.57
CA CYS A 40 -28.83 -12.87 -9.53
C CYS A 40 -27.59 -13.72 -9.22
N PRO A 41 -26.73 -13.96 -10.21
CA PRO A 41 -25.40 -14.51 -9.94
C PRO A 41 -24.62 -13.62 -8.99
N TRP A 42 -24.15 -14.18 -7.88
CA TRP A 42 -23.28 -13.48 -6.94
C TRP A 42 -22.26 -14.43 -6.29
N GLN A 43 -21.15 -13.86 -5.82
CA GLN A 43 -20.10 -14.55 -5.06
C GLN A 43 -19.44 -13.60 -4.07
N PRO A 44 -18.89 -14.09 -2.95
CA PRO A 44 -17.99 -13.29 -2.13
C PRO A 44 -16.66 -13.07 -2.86
N GLY A 45 -16.18 -11.83 -2.81
CA GLY A 45 -14.91 -11.40 -3.39
C GLY A 45 -13.88 -11.06 -2.32
N LEU A 46 -12.62 -11.35 -2.57
CA LEU A 46 -11.50 -11.03 -1.68
C LEU A 46 -11.06 -9.58 -1.89
N ALA A 47 -11.03 -8.81 -0.79
CA ALA A 47 -10.74 -7.37 -0.77
C ALA A 47 -9.71 -6.96 0.29
N SER A 48 -8.90 -7.90 0.80
CA SER A 48 -7.92 -7.67 1.85
C SER A 48 -6.66 -8.51 1.68
N GLY A 49 -5.62 -8.21 2.43
CA GLY A 49 -4.37 -8.96 2.46
C GLY A 49 -3.73 -9.15 1.08
N LEU A 50 -3.15 -10.31 0.86
CA LEU A 50 -2.41 -10.62 -0.39
C LEU A 50 -3.29 -10.53 -1.65
N ALA A 51 -4.61 -10.71 -1.52
CA ALA A 51 -5.53 -10.62 -2.65
C ALA A 51 -5.63 -9.22 -3.27
N VAL A 52 -5.17 -8.21 -2.54
CA VAL A 52 -5.11 -6.79 -2.98
C VAL A 52 -3.70 -6.19 -2.89
N GLY A 53 -2.67 -7.01 -2.66
CA GLY A 53 -1.27 -6.57 -2.62
C GLY A 53 -0.83 -5.97 -1.28
N LEU A 54 -1.57 -6.22 -0.22
CA LEU A 54 -1.24 -5.87 1.17
C LEU A 54 -0.65 -7.10 1.90
N PRO A 55 0.06 -6.90 3.03
CA PRO A 55 0.46 -8.01 3.88
C PRO A 55 -0.71 -8.91 4.27
N ASP A 56 -0.42 -10.20 4.51
CA ASP A 56 -1.45 -11.16 4.93
C ASP A 56 -2.16 -10.69 6.21
N GLY A 57 -3.49 -10.84 6.25
CA GLY A 57 -4.33 -10.40 7.37
C GLY A 57 -4.52 -8.87 7.48
N GLN A 58 -3.93 -8.05 6.63
CA GLN A 58 -4.16 -6.62 6.63
C GLN A 58 -5.49 -6.27 5.94
N MET A 59 -6.30 -5.43 6.58
CA MET A 59 -7.54 -4.92 6.02
C MET A 59 -7.30 -4.11 4.74
N GLY A 60 -8.21 -4.22 3.76
CA GLY A 60 -8.23 -3.38 2.57
C GLY A 60 -8.54 -1.91 2.89
N ASN A 61 -8.40 -1.07 1.88
CA ASN A 61 -8.80 0.33 1.93
C ASN A 61 -9.21 0.82 0.52
N SER A 62 -9.85 1.98 0.47
CA SER A 62 -10.42 2.47 -0.79
C SER A 62 -9.36 2.76 -1.86
N GLU A 63 -8.17 3.27 -1.47
CA GLU A 63 -7.09 3.54 -2.42
C GLU A 63 -6.62 2.27 -3.12
N VAL A 64 -6.26 1.26 -2.31
CA VAL A 64 -5.81 -0.05 -2.79
C VAL A 64 -6.92 -0.78 -3.54
N GLY A 65 -8.15 -0.76 -3.03
CA GLY A 65 -9.29 -1.42 -3.66
C GLY A 65 -9.57 -0.88 -5.06
N HIS A 66 -9.74 0.45 -5.19
CA HIS A 66 -10.00 1.08 -6.49
C HIS A 66 -8.84 0.93 -7.47
N MET A 67 -7.58 0.97 -6.98
CA MET A 67 -6.41 0.76 -7.81
C MET A 67 -6.37 -0.66 -8.39
N ASN A 68 -6.63 -1.69 -7.57
CA ASN A 68 -6.69 -3.08 -8.05
C ASN A 68 -7.83 -3.30 -9.06
N ILE A 69 -9.02 -2.73 -8.80
CA ILE A 69 -10.16 -2.80 -9.72
C ILE A 69 -9.78 -2.16 -11.06
N GLY A 70 -9.25 -0.94 -11.04
CA GLY A 70 -8.92 -0.19 -12.23
C GLY A 70 -7.74 -0.74 -13.02
N ALA A 71 -6.75 -1.32 -12.34
CA ALA A 71 -5.59 -1.94 -12.97
C ALA A 71 -5.88 -3.34 -13.54
N GLY A 72 -6.95 -4.02 -13.09
CA GLY A 72 -7.23 -5.40 -13.50
C GLY A 72 -6.14 -6.39 -13.11
N ARG A 73 -5.34 -6.06 -12.10
CA ARG A 73 -4.27 -6.88 -11.52
C ARG A 73 -4.00 -6.49 -10.07
N ILE A 74 -3.33 -7.38 -9.33
CA ILE A 74 -2.90 -7.06 -7.97
C ILE A 74 -1.76 -6.04 -8.05
N ILE A 75 -1.94 -4.90 -7.38
CA ILE A 75 -0.92 -3.88 -7.20
C ILE A 75 -0.33 -4.04 -5.81
N TYR A 76 0.85 -4.64 -5.76
CA TYR A 76 1.53 -4.88 -4.49
C TYR A 76 2.07 -3.58 -3.89
N GLN A 77 1.74 -3.33 -2.63
CA GLN A 77 2.38 -2.27 -1.85
C GLN A 77 3.86 -2.61 -1.59
N ASP A 78 4.69 -1.59 -1.38
CA ASP A 78 6.16 -1.77 -1.35
C ASP A 78 6.63 -2.87 -0.39
N LEU A 79 6.09 -2.92 0.84
CA LEU A 79 6.39 -3.99 1.79
C LEU A 79 6.13 -5.38 1.20
N THR A 80 4.91 -5.59 0.70
CA THR A 80 4.48 -6.88 0.16
C THR A 80 5.23 -7.22 -1.13
N ARG A 81 5.48 -6.22 -1.98
CA ARG A 81 6.22 -6.37 -3.24
C ARG A 81 7.64 -6.87 -3.00
N ILE A 82 8.36 -6.25 -2.05
CA ILE A 82 9.74 -6.65 -1.73
C ILE A 82 9.75 -8.03 -1.05
N THR A 83 8.84 -8.27 -0.10
CA THR A 83 8.70 -9.58 0.56
C THR A 83 8.43 -10.67 -0.47
N LYS A 84 7.50 -10.43 -1.40
CA LYS A 84 7.20 -11.38 -2.48
C LYS A 84 8.41 -11.62 -3.40
N ALA A 85 9.16 -10.57 -3.76
CA ALA A 85 10.37 -10.73 -4.56
C ALA A 85 11.43 -11.59 -3.86
N ILE A 86 11.50 -11.55 -2.51
CA ILE A 86 12.38 -12.43 -1.72
C ILE A 86 11.88 -13.88 -1.79
N GLU A 87 10.59 -14.11 -1.60
CA GLU A 87 9.96 -15.45 -1.64
C GLU A 87 10.07 -16.11 -3.01
N ASP A 88 9.83 -15.34 -4.08
CA ASP A 88 9.91 -15.82 -5.47
C ASP A 88 11.36 -15.99 -5.96
N GLY A 89 12.33 -15.37 -5.26
CA GLY A 89 13.75 -15.40 -5.61
C GLY A 89 14.24 -14.24 -6.47
N ASP A 90 13.35 -13.43 -7.01
CA ASP A 90 13.65 -12.26 -7.89
C ASP A 90 14.51 -11.21 -7.20
N PHE A 91 14.39 -11.09 -5.87
CA PHE A 91 15.22 -10.21 -5.05
C PHE A 91 16.72 -10.49 -5.26
N PHE A 92 17.09 -11.77 -5.36
CA PHE A 92 18.49 -12.21 -5.52
C PHE A 92 19.02 -12.03 -6.94
N GLU A 93 18.13 -11.78 -7.90
CA GLU A 93 18.44 -11.47 -9.31
C GLU A 93 18.35 -9.95 -9.60
N ASN A 94 18.04 -9.12 -8.59
CA ASN A 94 17.91 -7.68 -8.77
C ASN A 94 19.24 -7.06 -9.21
N LYS A 95 19.26 -6.52 -10.42
CA LYS A 95 20.49 -6.02 -11.06
C LYS A 95 21.16 -4.88 -10.29
N VAL A 96 20.41 -4.04 -9.61
CA VAL A 96 20.92 -2.90 -8.86
C VAL A 96 21.55 -3.38 -7.54
N LEU A 97 20.91 -4.32 -6.85
CA LEU A 97 21.51 -4.95 -5.66
C LEU A 97 22.80 -5.70 -6.03
N LEU A 98 22.78 -6.45 -7.13
CA LEU A 98 23.97 -7.14 -7.64
C LEU A 98 25.08 -6.17 -8.06
N GLN A 99 24.74 -4.99 -8.61
CA GLN A 99 25.73 -3.96 -8.93
C GLN A 99 26.50 -3.48 -7.67
N ALA A 100 25.82 -3.33 -6.53
CA ALA A 100 26.47 -3.00 -5.26
C ALA A 100 27.46 -4.11 -4.83
N VAL A 101 27.05 -5.37 -4.98
CA VAL A 101 27.90 -6.53 -4.69
C VAL A 101 29.12 -6.60 -5.63
N GLU A 102 28.91 -6.40 -6.92
CA GLU A 102 30.00 -6.40 -7.92
C GLU A 102 31.01 -5.28 -7.67
N ASN A 103 30.53 -4.10 -7.28
CA ASN A 103 31.42 -2.98 -6.89
C ASN A 103 32.36 -3.37 -5.75
N VAL A 104 31.81 -3.97 -4.69
CA VAL A 104 32.61 -4.42 -3.53
C VAL A 104 33.66 -5.44 -3.95
N LYS A 105 33.26 -6.43 -4.75
CA LYS A 105 34.18 -7.47 -5.25
C LYS A 105 35.29 -6.90 -6.13
N LYS A 106 34.95 -5.97 -7.02
CA LYS A 106 35.88 -5.33 -7.95
C LYS A 106 36.91 -4.47 -7.24
N ASN A 107 36.47 -3.70 -6.24
CA ASN A 107 37.34 -2.74 -5.53
C ASN A 107 38.00 -3.32 -4.28
N GLY A 108 37.58 -4.51 -3.83
CA GLY A 108 37.99 -5.06 -2.54
C GLY A 108 37.56 -4.18 -1.36
N SER A 109 36.41 -3.51 -1.51
CA SER A 109 35.85 -2.58 -0.56
C SER A 109 34.76 -3.24 0.31
N ASP A 110 34.08 -2.47 1.13
CA ASP A 110 33.12 -2.96 2.11
C ASP A 110 31.68 -2.74 1.65
N LEU A 111 30.75 -3.63 2.08
CA LEU A 111 29.31 -3.48 1.90
C LEU A 111 28.68 -3.01 3.21
N HIS A 112 28.03 -1.88 3.18
CA HIS A 112 27.31 -1.30 4.30
C HIS A 112 25.79 -1.37 4.07
N LEU A 113 25.07 -1.90 5.06
CA LEU A 113 23.62 -1.99 5.06
C LEU A 113 23.09 -1.12 6.19
N PHE A 114 22.21 -0.18 5.89
CA PHE A 114 21.55 0.59 6.93
C PHE A 114 20.06 0.88 6.64
N GLY A 115 19.29 1.07 7.69
CA GLY A 115 17.86 1.31 7.66
C GLY A 115 17.22 1.00 9.00
N LEU A 116 15.91 1.19 9.07
CA LEU A 116 15.15 0.95 10.29
C LEU A 116 15.03 -0.55 10.58
N LEU A 117 15.52 -0.96 11.74
CA LEU A 117 15.55 -2.36 12.18
C LEU A 117 14.33 -2.65 13.07
N SER A 118 13.24 -3.05 12.48
CA SER A 118 12.05 -3.55 13.15
C SER A 118 11.17 -4.36 12.19
N ASP A 119 10.14 -5.00 12.70
CA ASP A 119 9.07 -5.67 11.97
C ASP A 119 7.81 -4.80 11.79
N GLY A 120 7.89 -3.52 12.17
CA GLY A 120 6.76 -2.58 12.11
C GLY A 120 6.20 -2.36 10.70
N GLY A 121 6.98 -2.59 9.65
CA GLY A 121 6.51 -2.60 8.25
C GLY A 121 6.09 -1.23 7.70
N VAL A 122 6.39 -0.13 8.40
CA VAL A 122 6.01 1.23 7.96
C VAL A 122 7.08 1.87 7.08
N HIS A 123 8.35 1.74 7.43
CA HIS A 123 9.48 2.29 6.69
C HIS A 123 10.37 1.23 6.06
N SER A 124 10.44 0.08 6.68
CA SER A 124 11.31 -1.05 6.36
C SER A 124 10.74 -2.33 6.99
N HIS A 125 11.40 -3.44 6.74
CA HIS A 125 11.13 -4.68 7.47
C HIS A 125 12.43 -5.44 7.69
N ASN A 126 12.64 -6.02 8.90
CA ASN A 126 13.86 -6.73 9.27
C ASN A 126 14.16 -7.93 8.34
N THR A 127 13.13 -8.62 7.82
CA THR A 127 13.31 -9.74 6.86
C THR A 127 13.97 -9.29 5.56
N HIS A 128 13.78 -8.04 5.13
CA HIS A 128 14.45 -7.49 3.95
C HIS A 128 15.95 -7.32 4.18
N LEU A 129 16.35 -6.91 5.39
CA LEU A 129 17.76 -6.87 5.79
C LEU A 129 18.36 -8.29 5.81
N TYR A 130 17.62 -9.28 6.33
CA TYR A 130 18.09 -10.67 6.32
C TYR A 130 18.31 -11.19 4.91
N ALA A 131 17.41 -10.86 3.97
CA ALA A 131 17.59 -11.19 2.56
C ALA A 131 18.82 -10.50 1.93
N LEU A 132 19.18 -9.27 2.34
CA LEU A 132 20.42 -8.62 1.90
C LEU A 132 21.67 -9.34 2.42
N LEU A 133 21.64 -9.84 3.66
CA LEU A 133 22.73 -10.67 4.20
C LEU A 133 22.86 -11.99 3.43
N GLU A 134 21.74 -12.64 3.11
CA GLU A 134 21.76 -13.83 2.26
C GLU A 134 22.27 -13.56 0.85
N LEU A 135 21.87 -12.41 0.24
CA LEU A 135 22.41 -11.97 -1.05
C LEU A 135 23.93 -11.82 -1.00
N ALA A 136 24.45 -11.18 0.04
CA ALA A 136 25.89 -11.01 0.25
C ALA A 136 26.58 -12.39 0.41
N LYS A 137 25.99 -13.29 1.19
CA LYS A 137 26.50 -14.67 1.37
C LYS A 137 26.54 -15.47 0.08
N LYS A 138 25.43 -15.46 -0.69
CA LYS A 138 25.31 -16.14 -1.99
C LYS A 138 26.36 -15.66 -2.99
N ASN A 139 26.82 -14.41 -2.84
CA ASN A 139 27.81 -13.79 -3.72
C ASN A 139 29.23 -13.74 -3.13
N ASP A 140 29.53 -14.46 -2.05
CA ASP A 140 30.83 -14.52 -1.39
C ASP A 140 31.38 -13.17 -0.90
N VAL A 141 30.52 -12.20 -0.58
CA VAL A 141 30.92 -10.93 0.03
C VAL A 141 31.30 -11.19 1.49
N LYS A 142 32.53 -10.86 1.87
CA LYS A 142 33.07 -11.16 3.21
C LYS A 142 32.88 -10.02 4.19
N ASN A 143 33.06 -8.80 3.72
CA ASN A 143 33.01 -7.59 4.54
C ASN A 143 31.64 -6.94 4.41
N VAL A 144 30.73 -7.31 5.30
CA VAL A 144 29.37 -6.77 5.36
C VAL A 144 29.14 -6.19 6.73
N TYR A 145 28.75 -4.92 6.77
CA TYR A 145 28.54 -4.17 8.01
C TYR A 145 27.12 -3.63 8.09
N VAL A 146 26.46 -3.83 9.22
CA VAL A 146 25.10 -3.34 9.45
C VAL A 146 25.12 -2.17 10.42
N HIS A 147 24.44 -1.10 10.04
CA HIS A 147 24.20 0.07 10.87
C HIS A 147 22.70 0.09 11.22
N CYS A 148 22.38 -0.25 12.46
CA CYS A 148 21.00 -0.44 12.92
C CYS A 148 20.37 0.91 13.26
N PHE A 149 19.27 1.29 12.58
CA PHE A 149 18.42 2.40 13.02
C PHE A 149 17.27 1.83 13.83
N LEU A 150 17.10 2.29 15.09
CA LEU A 150 16.10 1.77 16.01
C LEU A 150 14.79 2.55 15.90
N ASP A 151 13.67 1.84 16.07
CA ASP A 151 12.34 2.33 15.83
C ASP A 151 11.72 3.04 17.06
N GLY A 152 11.00 2.34 17.89
CA GLY A 152 10.34 2.87 19.09
C GLY A 152 9.12 3.77 18.83
N ARG A 153 8.65 3.87 17.57
CA ARG A 153 7.43 4.59 17.16
C ARG A 153 6.40 3.67 16.53
N ASP A 154 6.85 2.87 15.54
CA ASP A 154 6.00 1.92 14.82
C ASP A 154 6.00 0.57 15.54
N THR A 155 6.89 0.39 16.50
CA THR A 155 7.02 -0.73 17.43
C THR A 155 7.15 -0.22 18.87
N PRO A 156 7.00 -1.08 19.91
CA PRO A 156 7.14 -0.66 21.31
C PRO A 156 8.46 0.07 21.58
N PRO A 157 8.46 1.10 22.45
CA PRO A 157 9.61 2.01 22.62
C PRO A 157 10.90 1.36 23.14
N ALA A 158 10.88 0.16 23.66
CA ALA A 158 12.01 -0.57 24.23
C ALA A 158 12.16 -2.00 23.65
N SER A 159 11.80 -2.18 22.36
CA SER A 159 11.93 -3.46 21.65
C SER A 159 13.22 -3.59 20.83
N GLY A 160 13.95 -2.49 20.63
CA GLY A 160 15.13 -2.44 19.77
C GLY A 160 16.26 -3.38 20.20
N LYS A 161 16.40 -3.62 21.51
CA LYS A 161 17.38 -4.58 22.01
C LYS A 161 17.12 -6.00 21.48
N ASP A 162 15.86 -6.42 21.42
CA ASP A 162 15.48 -7.75 20.95
C ASP A 162 15.71 -7.86 19.44
N TYR A 163 15.37 -6.82 18.64
CA TYR A 163 15.66 -6.78 17.21
C TYR A 163 17.16 -6.83 16.90
N VAL A 164 17.99 -6.13 17.68
CA VAL A 164 19.45 -6.18 17.50
C VAL A 164 20.00 -7.56 17.86
N ALA A 165 19.48 -8.20 18.91
CA ALA A 165 19.86 -9.55 19.29
C ALA A 165 19.43 -10.59 18.23
N GLU A 166 18.21 -10.45 17.69
CA GLU A 166 17.71 -11.29 16.59
C GLU A 166 18.60 -11.12 15.33
N LEU A 167 18.94 -9.89 14.96
CA LEU A 167 19.85 -9.61 13.85
C LEU A 167 21.20 -10.29 14.05
N GLN A 168 21.78 -10.21 15.24
CA GLN A 168 23.06 -10.89 15.55
C GLN A 168 22.92 -12.40 15.35
N ALA A 169 21.87 -13.01 15.87
CA ALA A 169 21.62 -14.44 15.68
C ALA A 169 21.44 -14.82 14.20
N LYS A 170 20.77 -13.98 13.41
CA LYS A 170 20.62 -14.18 11.97
C LYS A 170 21.93 -14.06 11.20
N MET A 171 22.79 -13.10 11.56
CA MET A 171 24.11 -12.99 10.97
C MET A 171 24.99 -14.21 11.29
N ASP A 172 24.90 -14.73 12.52
CA ASP A 172 25.61 -15.94 12.93
C ASP A 172 25.12 -17.19 12.17
N GLU A 173 23.78 -17.31 11.97
CA GLU A 173 23.14 -18.38 11.19
C GLU A 173 23.57 -18.34 9.72
N ILE A 174 23.51 -17.18 9.08
CA ILE A 174 23.86 -16.98 7.66
C ILE A 174 25.39 -17.08 7.48
N GLY A 175 26.14 -16.70 8.49
CA GLY A 175 27.62 -16.74 8.49
C GLY A 175 28.23 -15.55 7.75
N VAL A 176 27.58 -14.37 7.76
CA VAL A 176 28.11 -13.11 7.21
C VAL A 176 27.46 -11.92 7.93
N GLY A 177 28.21 -10.82 8.04
CA GLY A 177 27.76 -9.56 8.62
C GLY A 177 28.32 -9.31 10.02
N GLN A 178 28.45 -8.03 10.36
CA GLN A 178 28.80 -7.54 11.69
C GLN A 178 28.06 -6.23 11.94
N ILE A 179 27.55 -6.01 13.15
CA ILE A 179 26.98 -4.73 13.54
C ILE A 179 28.12 -3.73 13.76
N ALA A 180 28.07 -2.61 13.04
CA ALA A 180 29.10 -1.56 13.12
C ALA A 180 28.63 -0.34 13.93
N SER A 181 27.32 -0.04 13.95
CA SER A 181 26.78 1.05 14.76
C SER A 181 25.28 0.90 15.02
N VAL A 182 24.79 1.61 16.04
CA VAL A 182 23.37 1.65 16.43
C VAL A 182 22.95 3.11 16.62
N HIS A 183 21.79 3.48 16.07
CA HIS A 183 21.29 4.85 16.05
C HIS A 183 19.79 4.85 16.33
N GLY A 184 19.27 5.76 17.13
CA GLY A 184 17.83 6.03 17.18
C GLY A 184 17.37 6.74 15.91
N ARG A 185 16.16 6.44 15.46
CA ARG A 185 15.56 7.08 14.26
C ARG A 185 15.44 8.60 14.39
N TYR A 186 15.42 9.14 15.59
CA TYR A 186 15.45 10.58 15.85
C TYR A 186 16.65 11.27 15.21
N TYR A 187 17.80 10.57 15.13
CA TYR A 187 19.03 11.08 14.51
C TYR A 187 19.17 10.64 13.06
N ALA A 188 19.01 9.37 12.78
CA ALA A 188 19.32 8.78 11.47
C ALA A 188 18.18 8.92 10.45
N MET A 189 16.98 9.30 10.89
CA MET A 189 15.77 9.36 10.07
C MET A 189 14.97 10.64 10.33
N ASP A 190 15.63 11.78 10.48
CA ASP A 190 14.96 13.08 10.51
C ASP A 190 14.27 13.36 9.15
N ARG A 191 13.24 14.20 9.15
CA ARG A 191 12.52 14.62 7.94
C ARG A 191 12.11 16.09 7.96
N ASP A 192 12.51 16.81 9.01
CA ASP A 192 12.07 18.17 9.31
C ASP A 192 13.24 19.16 9.22
N ASN A 193 14.34 18.76 8.51
CA ASN A 193 15.58 19.52 8.29
C ASN A 193 16.33 19.87 9.59
N ASN A 194 16.27 18.97 10.58
CA ASN A 194 17.12 19.08 11.77
C ASN A 194 18.50 18.48 11.50
N TRP A 195 19.27 19.15 10.66
CA TRP A 195 20.55 18.65 10.15
C TRP A 195 21.60 18.36 11.25
N ASP A 196 21.49 18.99 12.40
CA ASP A 196 22.32 18.70 13.59
C ASP A 196 22.09 17.26 14.11
N ARG A 197 20.92 16.69 13.90
CA ARG A 197 20.63 15.28 14.22
C ARG A 197 21.23 14.36 13.19
N VAL A 198 21.00 14.64 11.92
CA VAL A 198 21.55 13.86 10.79
C VAL A 198 23.06 13.85 10.83
N GLU A 199 23.71 15.00 11.14
CA GLU A 199 25.15 15.12 11.28
C GLU A 199 25.74 14.14 12.31
N LYS A 200 25.08 13.97 13.47
CA LYS A 200 25.53 13.04 14.50
C LYS A 200 25.51 11.59 14.00
N ALA A 201 24.45 11.20 13.30
CA ALA A 201 24.37 9.86 12.71
C ALA A 201 25.39 9.70 11.58
N TYR A 202 25.54 10.67 10.69
CA TYR A 202 26.51 10.68 9.61
C TYR A 202 27.97 10.54 10.14
N LYS A 203 28.34 11.31 11.17
CA LYS A 203 29.66 11.23 11.78
C LYS A 203 29.96 9.86 12.41
N ALA A 204 28.95 9.21 13.00
CA ALA A 204 29.13 7.86 13.49
C ALA A 204 29.33 6.85 12.35
N LEU A 205 28.62 7.00 11.24
CA LEU A 205 28.73 6.15 10.05
C LEU A 205 30.06 6.31 9.31
N VAL A 206 30.59 7.55 9.21
CA VAL A 206 31.72 7.88 8.35
C VAL A 206 33.04 8.07 9.15
N GLU A 207 32.94 8.74 10.29
CA GLU A 207 34.14 9.14 11.08
C GLU A 207 34.31 8.25 12.31
N GLY A 208 33.33 7.38 12.64
CA GLY A 208 33.37 6.59 13.87
C GLY A 208 33.24 7.44 15.13
N VAL A 209 32.59 8.62 15.03
CA VAL A 209 32.37 9.55 16.13
C VAL A 209 30.98 9.35 16.73
N GLY A 210 30.94 9.05 18.02
CA GLY A 210 29.68 8.80 18.76
C GLY A 210 29.97 8.11 20.08
N ASN A 211 28.94 7.66 20.77
CA ASN A 211 29.10 6.77 21.91
C ASN A 211 29.79 5.48 21.48
N LYS A 212 30.32 4.71 22.41
CA LYS A 212 31.09 3.50 22.14
C LYS A 212 30.49 2.31 22.88
N ALA A 213 30.44 1.17 22.22
CA ALA A 213 29.99 -0.09 22.80
C ALA A 213 30.82 -1.27 22.28
N ALA A 214 30.86 -2.36 23.01
CA ALA A 214 31.57 -3.57 22.60
C ALA A 214 30.82 -4.36 21.52
N ASP A 215 29.50 -4.28 21.53
CA ASP A 215 28.61 -4.89 20.53
C ASP A 215 27.28 -4.12 20.43
N GLY A 216 26.45 -4.48 19.45
CA GLY A 216 25.19 -3.78 19.20
C GLY A 216 24.14 -3.95 20.31
N VAL A 217 24.08 -5.12 20.93
CA VAL A 217 23.13 -5.40 22.03
C VAL A 217 23.50 -4.59 23.27
N GLN A 218 24.81 -4.52 23.57
CA GLN A 218 25.33 -3.69 24.67
C GLN A 218 25.06 -2.21 24.43
N ALA A 219 25.19 -1.72 23.18
CA ALA A 219 24.87 -0.33 22.84
C ALA A 219 23.44 0.06 23.24
N VAL A 220 22.48 -0.80 22.96
CA VAL A 220 21.05 -0.57 23.33
C VAL A 220 20.84 -0.73 24.83
N ALA A 221 21.47 -1.73 25.47
CA ALA A 221 21.37 -1.95 26.91
C ALA A 221 21.91 -0.75 27.71
N ASP A 222 23.04 -0.18 27.30
CA ASP A 222 23.63 1.00 27.92
C ASP A 222 22.72 2.23 27.78
N SER A 223 22.06 2.40 26.62
CA SER A 223 21.08 3.46 26.39
C SER A 223 19.87 3.33 27.31
N TYR A 224 19.32 2.11 27.44
CA TYR A 224 18.19 1.85 28.36
C TYR A 224 18.56 2.07 29.82
N ALA A 225 19.79 1.74 30.22
CA ALA A 225 20.29 2.02 31.55
C ALA A 225 20.41 3.54 31.86
N ALA A 226 20.45 4.36 30.81
CA ALA A 226 20.41 5.82 30.89
C ALA A 226 19.00 6.41 30.65
N ASP A 227 17.93 5.59 30.74
CA ASP A 227 16.53 5.97 30.48
C ASP A 227 16.28 6.53 29.07
N VAL A 228 17.10 6.14 28.07
CA VAL A 228 16.95 6.54 26.66
C VAL A 228 16.49 5.33 25.85
N THR A 229 15.26 5.38 25.35
CA THR A 229 14.64 4.31 24.58
C THR A 229 14.98 4.40 23.09
N ASP A 230 14.54 3.42 22.30
CA ASP A 230 14.92 3.15 20.91
C ASP A 230 14.99 4.37 20.01
N GLU A 231 13.91 5.16 19.96
CA GLU A 231 13.82 6.32 19.07
C GLU A 231 14.96 7.31 19.27
N PHE A 232 15.41 7.46 20.52
CA PHE A 232 16.35 8.50 20.95
C PHE A 232 17.75 7.99 21.24
N VAL A 233 18.05 6.72 20.93
CA VAL A 233 19.40 6.16 21.12
C VAL A 233 20.42 7.02 20.39
N VAL A 234 21.33 7.62 21.17
CA VAL A 234 22.40 8.45 20.61
C VAL A 234 23.30 7.59 19.73
N PRO A 235 23.71 8.08 18.53
CA PRO A 235 24.57 7.32 17.64
C PRO A 235 25.75 6.70 18.38
N THR A 236 25.82 5.36 18.37
CA THR A 236 26.77 4.55 19.10
C THR A 236 27.54 3.67 18.12
N VAL A 237 28.87 3.78 18.14
CA VAL A 237 29.78 3.02 17.28
C VAL A 237 30.23 1.77 18.02
N VAL A 238 30.12 0.62 17.34
CA VAL A 238 30.66 -0.64 17.88
C VAL A 238 32.16 -0.68 17.66
N GLU A 239 32.93 -0.92 18.74
CA GLU A 239 34.39 -0.97 18.69
C GLU A 239 34.89 -2.36 19.05
N LYS A 240 35.95 -2.76 18.34
CA LYS A 240 36.74 -3.93 18.65
C LYS A 240 38.24 -3.52 18.74
N ASP A 241 38.86 -3.89 19.82
CA ASP A 241 40.27 -3.52 20.11
C ASP A 241 40.51 -2.00 20.06
N GLY A 242 39.54 -1.20 20.52
CA GLY A 242 39.62 0.26 20.58
C GLY A 242 39.51 0.97 19.22
N LYS A 243 38.99 0.28 18.20
CA LYS A 243 38.73 0.83 16.86
C LYS A 243 37.32 0.53 16.42
N PRO A 244 36.65 1.42 15.65
CA PRO A 244 35.40 1.11 15.01
C PRO A 244 35.47 -0.20 14.23
N VAL A 245 34.45 -1.04 14.36
CA VAL A 245 34.29 -2.28 13.55
C VAL A 245 34.35 -1.94 12.07
N ALA A 246 33.64 -0.91 11.64
CA ALA A 246 33.76 -0.35 10.29
C ALA A 246 33.25 1.10 10.27
N THR A 247 33.75 1.84 9.27
CA THR A 247 33.24 3.15 8.84
C THR A 247 33.14 3.16 7.33
N ILE A 248 32.20 3.94 6.78
CA ILE A 248 31.98 4.06 5.33
C ILE A 248 33.12 4.86 4.70
N LYS A 249 33.71 4.34 3.62
CA LYS A 249 34.87 4.90 2.92
C LYS A 249 34.62 5.05 1.42
N PRO A 250 35.42 5.85 0.71
CA PRO A 250 35.33 5.94 -0.74
C PRO A 250 35.38 4.55 -1.43
N ASN A 251 34.56 4.36 -2.45
CA ASN A 251 34.39 3.13 -3.21
C ASN A 251 33.65 1.99 -2.50
N ASP A 252 33.18 2.18 -1.27
CA ASP A 252 32.29 1.23 -0.63
C ASP A 252 30.92 1.20 -1.32
N SER A 253 30.17 0.13 -1.11
CA SER A 253 28.77 0.05 -1.46
C SER A 253 27.90 0.24 -0.22
N VAL A 254 26.85 1.03 -0.38
CA VAL A 254 25.85 1.28 0.67
C VAL A 254 24.49 0.86 0.15
N ILE A 255 23.71 0.11 0.93
CA ILE A 255 22.32 -0.20 0.62
C ILE A 255 21.44 0.32 1.77
N PHE A 256 20.61 1.31 1.46
CA PHE A 256 19.59 1.85 2.36
C PHE A 256 18.27 1.10 2.10
N PHE A 257 17.90 0.20 3.02
CA PHE A 257 16.79 -0.73 2.81
C PHE A 257 15.40 -0.22 3.23
N ASN A 258 15.26 1.04 3.58
CA ASN A 258 13.95 1.65 3.77
C ASN A 258 13.21 1.75 2.43
N PHE A 259 11.92 1.40 2.41
CA PHE A 259 11.08 1.55 1.21
C PHE A 259 10.17 2.78 1.26
N ARG A 260 10.00 3.44 2.43
CA ARG A 260 9.29 4.70 2.56
C ARG A 260 10.25 5.87 2.50
N PRO A 261 10.02 6.85 1.57
CA PRO A 261 10.98 7.91 1.25
C PRO A 261 11.19 8.98 2.32
N ASP A 262 10.12 9.41 2.98
CA ASP A 262 10.05 10.67 3.74
C ASP A 262 11.16 10.86 4.78
N ARG A 263 11.59 9.80 5.46
CA ARG A 263 12.64 9.81 6.49
C ARG A 263 14.00 9.26 6.02
N ALA A 264 14.11 8.94 4.74
CA ALA A 264 15.37 8.48 4.16
C ALA A 264 16.09 9.58 3.35
N ARG A 265 15.39 10.65 2.98
CA ARG A 265 15.89 11.72 2.10
C ARG A 265 17.12 12.39 2.64
N GLU A 266 17.06 12.92 3.86
CA GLU A 266 18.14 13.76 4.42
C GLU A 266 19.45 13.02 4.54
N MET A 267 19.43 11.78 5.05
CA MET A 267 20.63 10.96 5.11
C MET A 267 21.16 10.64 3.69
N THR A 268 20.29 10.42 2.73
CA THR A 268 20.69 10.16 1.33
C THR A 268 21.32 11.41 0.70
N HIS A 269 20.76 12.61 0.91
CA HIS A 269 21.39 13.88 0.51
C HIS A 269 22.78 14.02 1.12
N ALA A 270 22.93 13.72 2.42
CA ALA A 270 24.24 13.82 3.10
C ALA A 270 25.32 12.93 2.49
N PHE A 271 24.96 11.78 1.91
CA PHE A 271 25.90 10.88 1.24
C PHE A 271 26.07 11.17 -0.26
N CYS A 272 24.99 11.50 -0.96
CA CYS A 272 24.95 11.48 -2.41
C CYS A 272 25.14 12.84 -3.08
N ASP A 273 24.87 13.95 -2.40
CA ASP A 273 25.04 15.28 -2.97
C ASP A 273 26.50 15.67 -3.01
N GLU A 274 26.99 16.04 -4.20
CA GLU A 274 28.34 16.58 -4.36
C GLU A 274 28.45 17.93 -3.66
N GLN A 275 27.45 18.79 -3.87
CA GLN A 275 27.31 20.08 -3.20
C GLN A 275 26.32 19.95 -2.05
N PHE A 276 26.84 19.89 -0.85
CA PHE A 276 26.08 19.72 0.38
C PHE A 276 26.60 20.72 1.42
N ASP A 277 25.73 21.57 1.93
CA ASP A 277 26.09 22.73 2.78
C ASP A 277 25.38 22.74 4.15
N HIS A 278 24.64 21.68 4.49
CA HIS A 278 23.91 21.63 5.75
C HIS A 278 24.79 21.33 6.97
N PHE A 279 25.90 20.62 6.79
CA PHE A 279 26.96 20.43 7.77
C PHE A 279 28.29 20.07 7.08
N GLU A 280 29.39 20.22 7.81
CA GLU A 280 30.72 19.91 7.28
C GLU A 280 30.96 18.39 7.24
N ARG A 281 31.25 17.87 6.07
CA ARG A 281 31.72 16.49 5.88
C ARG A 281 33.21 16.44 5.90
N ALA A 282 33.83 15.83 6.96
CA ALA A 282 35.29 15.80 7.16
C ALA A 282 36.05 15.23 5.95
N ASN A 283 35.43 14.27 5.24
CA ASN A 283 36.04 13.64 4.05
C ASN A 283 35.50 14.24 2.72
N GLY A 284 34.71 15.32 2.77
CA GLY A 284 34.05 15.88 1.60
C GLY A 284 33.06 14.90 0.97
N PHE A 285 32.79 15.05 -0.33
CA PHE A 285 32.02 14.08 -1.10
C PHE A 285 32.83 12.80 -1.33
N MET A 286 32.21 11.66 -1.04
CA MET A 286 32.84 10.34 -1.23
C MET A 286 32.13 9.62 -2.40
N PRO A 287 32.87 9.13 -3.41
CA PRO A 287 32.29 8.28 -4.44
C PRO A 287 31.90 6.93 -3.82
N LEU A 288 30.61 6.65 -3.80
CA LEU A 288 30.01 5.41 -3.29
C LEU A 288 29.14 4.75 -4.37
N THR A 289 28.98 3.44 -4.30
CA THR A 289 27.82 2.79 -4.96
C THR A 289 26.66 2.80 -3.96
N PHE A 290 25.86 3.85 -4.01
CA PHE A 290 24.76 4.08 -3.07
C PHE A 290 23.44 3.60 -3.64
N VAL A 291 22.84 2.58 -3.03
CA VAL A 291 21.58 1.98 -3.45
C VAL A 291 20.48 2.32 -2.45
N CYS A 292 19.42 2.90 -2.95
CA CYS A 292 18.16 3.11 -2.23
C CYS A 292 17.17 2.02 -2.63
N PHE A 293 16.37 1.49 -1.69
CA PHE A 293 15.30 0.56 -2.06
C PHE A 293 14.25 1.22 -2.95
N LYS A 294 13.95 2.49 -2.70
CA LYS A 294 13.02 3.30 -3.51
C LYS A 294 13.68 4.61 -3.90
N ASP A 295 13.08 5.31 -4.84
CA ASP A 295 13.45 6.70 -5.10
C ASP A 295 12.99 7.58 -3.94
N TYR A 296 13.94 8.06 -3.15
CA TYR A 296 13.62 8.90 -1.99
C TYR A 296 13.46 10.37 -2.36
N ASP A 297 14.15 10.82 -3.41
CA ASP A 297 14.05 12.17 -3.95
C ASP A 297 14.67 12.19 -5.36
N GLU A 298 13.89 12.62 -6.35
CA GLU A 298 14.33 12.68 -7.75
C GLU A 298 15.49 13.64 -8.00
N THR A 299 15.72 14.60 -7.09
CA THR A 299 16.80 15.58 -7.20
C THR A 299 18.17 15.02 -6.85
N ILE A 300 18.25 13.90 -6.14
CA ILE A 300 19.52 13.26 -5.76
C ILE A 300 20.10 12.50 -6.95
N ALA A 301 21.27 12.93 -7.45
CA ALA A 301 21.86 12.40 -8.67
C ALA A 301 22.66 11.09 -8.48
N ASN A 302 23.43 10.96 -7.40
CA ASN A 302 24.41 9.88 -7.21
C ASN A 302 23.86 8.69 -6.43
N LYS A 303 22.64 8.24 -6.79
CA LYS A 303 21.99 7.07 -6.19
C LYS A 303 21.55 6.08 -7.28
N LEU A 304 21.38 4.83 -6.89
CA LEU A 304 20.75 3.76 -7.63
C LEU A 304 19.47 3.34 -6.92
N ILE A 305 18.46 2.88 -7.67
CA ILE A 305 17.16 2.51 -7.12
C ILE A 305 16.93 1.02 -7.37
N ALA A 306 16.78 0.24 -6.30
CA ALA A 306 16.60 -1.21 -6.39
C ALA A 306 15.16 -1.60 -6.82
N PHE A 307 14.16 -0.88 -6.32
CA PHE A 307 12.73 -1.12 -6.61
C PHE A 307 12.10 0.17 -7.12
N GLU A 308 12.21 0.41 -8.41
CA GLU A 308 11.60 1.56 -9.06
C GLU A 308 10.07 1.58 -8.87
N LYS A 309 9.47 2.77 -9.01
CA LYS A 309 8.02 2.92 -9.04
C LYS A 309 7.49 2.17 -10.27
N GLU A 310 6.53 1.29 -10.06
CA GLU A 310 5.83 0.66 -11.18
C GLU A 310 4.90 1.65 -11.85
N ASN A 311 5.03 1.78 -13.16
CA ASN A 311 4.04 2.48 -13.97
C ASN A 311 2.87 1.52 -14.19
N ILE A 312 1.71 1.89 -13.66
CA ILE A 312 0.48 1.12 -13.87
C ILE A 312 -0.08 1.55 -15.23
N VAL A 313 0.22 0.78 -16.26
CA VAL A 313 -0.24 1.01 -17.64
C VAL A 313 -1.36 0.02 -18.01
N ASP A 314 -2.08 0.32 -19.09
CA ASP A 314 -3.21 -0.45 -19.59
C ASP A 314 -4.28 -0.67 -18.50
N THR A 315 -4.51 0.38 -17.70
CA THR A 315 -5.65 0.41 -16.78
C THR A 315 -6.97 0.28 -17.55
N PHE A 316 -8.04 -0.12 -16.88
CA PHE A 316 -9.36 -0.23 -17.49
C PHE A 316 -9.76 1.06 -18.24
N GLY A 317 -9.51 2.23 -17.62
CA GLY A 317 -9.78 3.53 -18.23
C GLY A 317 -8.97 3.81 -19.49
N GLU A 318 -7.66 3.55 -19.47
CA GLU A 318 -6.78 3.70 -20.64
C GLU A 318 -7.19 2.75 -21.77
N TYR A 319 -7.47 1.49 -21.42
CA TYR A 319 -7.84 0.49 -22.41
C TYR A 319 -9.20 0.78 -23.05
N LEU A 320 -10.18 1.28 -22.28
CA LEU A 320 -11.45 1.78 -22.82
C LEU A 320 -11.21 2.93 -23.80
N ALA A 321 -10.39 3.91 -23.45
CA ALA A 321 -10.05 5.05 -24.31
C ALA A 321 -9.37 4.61 -25.59
N ALA A 322 -8.42 3.66 -25.52
CA ALA A 322 -7.74 3.09 -26.70
C ALA A 322 -8.73 2.37 -27.63
N ASN A 323 -9.81 1.81 -27.10
CA ASN A 323 -10.88 1.15 -27.87
C ASN A 323 -12.04 2.09 -28.24
N GLY A 324 -11.88 3.41 -28.07
CA GLY A 324 -12.87 4.44 -28.45
C GLY A 324 -14.17 4.36 -27.63
N LYS A 325 -14.10 3.88 -26.39
CA LYS A 325 -15.25 3.78 -25.48
C LYS A 325 -15.39 5.03 -24.63
N LYS A 326 -16.62 5.51 -24.50
CA LYS A 326 -16.95 6.66 -23.66
C LYS A 326 -17.24 6.20 -22.24
N GLN A 327 -16.63 6.87 -21.26
CA GLN A 327 -16.72 6.48 -19.88
C GLN A 327 -17.07 7.66 -18.97
N LEU A 328 -17.80 7.38 -17.89
CA LEU A 328 -18.16 8.34 -16.84
C LEU A 328 -17.60 7.86 -15.50
N ARG A 329 -16.98 8.76 -14.73
CA ARG A 329 -16.63 8.60 -13.32
C ARG A 329 -17.58 9.44 -12.48
N LEU A 330 -18.27 8.82 -11.52
CA LEU A 330 -19.26 9.48 -10.68
C LEU A 330 -19.07 9.14 -9.22
N ALA A 331 -18.85 10.14 -8.38
CA ALA A 331 -18.81 10.00 -6.94
C ALA A 331 -19.07 11.33 -6.23
N GLU A 332 -19.31 11.28 -4.94
CA GLU A 332 -19.25 12.47 -4.10
C GLU A 332 -17.81 12.76 -3.63
N THR A 333 -17.57 13.94 -3.06
CA THR A 333 -16.22 14.49 -2.76
C THR A 333 -15.30 13.49 -2.07
N GLU A 334 -15.80 12.76 -1.07
CA GLU A 334 -15.00 11.82 -0.26
C GLU A 334 -14.40 10.66 -1.08
N LYS A 335 -15.08 10.26 -2.15
CA LYS A 335 -14.67 9.12 -2.97
C LYS A 335 -14.36 9.50 -4.43
N TYR A 336 -14.29 10.80 -4.74
CA TYR A 336 -13.98 11.26 -6.09
C TYR A 336 -12.59 10.84 -6.57
N ALA A 337 -11.56 11.03 -5.74
CA ALA A 337 -10.20 10.61 -6.06
C ALA A 337 -10.09 9.08 -6.26
N HIS A 338 -10.93 8.30 -5.58
CA HIS A 338 -10.92 6.84 -5.68
C HIS A 338 -11.39 6.35 -7.05
N VAL A 339 -12.50 6.89 -7.58
CA VAL A 339 -12.99 6.54 -8.93
C VAL A 339 -12.23 7.23 -10.08
N THR A 340 -11.31 8.16 -9.79
CA THR A 340 -10.49 8.89 -10.77
C THR A 340 -9.02 8.54 -10.64
N PHE A 341 -8.28 9.24 -9.80
CA PHE A 341 -6.83 9.11 -9.61
C PHE A 341 -6.40 7.67 -9.31
N PHE A 342 -6.95 7.07 -8.25
CA PHE A 342 -6.56 5.70 -7.86
C PHE A 342 -7.03 4.65 -8.87
N PHE A 343 -8.25 4.77 -9.38
CA PHE A 343 -8.78 3.87 -10.40
C PHE A 343 -7.97 3.94 -11.72
N ASN A 344 -7.39 5.10 -12.03
CA ASN A 344 -6.52 5.31 -13.19
C ASN A 344 -5.03 5.03 -12.89
N GLY A 345 -4.73 4.25 -11.86
CA GLY A 345 -3.36 3.83 -11.55
C GLY A 345 -2.44 4.95 -11.04
N GLY A 346 -3.00 5.98 -10.42
CA GLY A 346 -2.27 7.13 -9.88
C GLY A 346 -2.03 8.24 -10.91
N VAL A 347 -2.84 8.29 -11.96
CA VAL A 347 -2.81 9.35 -12.98
C VAL A 347 -4.00 10.29 -12.79
N GLU A 348 -3.73 11.59 -12.56
CA GLU A 348 -4.77 12.59 -12.33
C GLU A 348 -5.49 13.00 -13.63
N GLU A 349 -4.77 13.08 -14.74
CA GLU A 349 -5.34 13.49 -16.03
C GLU A 349 -6.42 12.49 -16.48
N PRO A 350 -7.59 12.99 -16.92
CA PRO A 350 -8.62 12.12 -17.48
C PRO A 350 -8.15 11.40 -18.74
N ASN A 351 -8.54 10.15 -18.89
CA ASN A 351 -8.35 9.45 -20.15
C ASN A 351 -9.16 10.11 -21.28
N LYS A 352 -8.77 9.85 -22.53
CA LYS A 352 -9.58 10.30 -23.66
C LYS A 352 -11.01 9.73 -23.54
N ASP A 353 -12.02 10.58 -23.78
CA ASP A 353 -13.44 10.25 -23.68
C ASP A 353 -13.88 9.81 -22.26
N GLU A 354 -13.12 10.20 -21.22
CA GLU A 354 -13.48 10.09 -19.81
C GLU A 354 -14.11 11.40 -19.32
N GLU A 355 -15.37 11.35 -18.93
CA GLU A 355 -16.05 12.44 -18.23
C GLU A 355 -16.08 12.17 -16.74
N ARG A 356 -16.07 13.22 -15.94
CA ARG A 356 -16.08 13.18 -14.49
C ARG A 356 -17.23 14.00 -13.93
N SER A 357 -18.04 13.40 -13.05
CA SER A 357 -19.16 14.06 -12.38
C SER A 357 -18.97 14.00 -10.87
N LEU A 358 -18.52 15.12 -10.31
CA LEU A 358 -18.37 15.31 -8.87
C LEU A 358 -19.67 15.84 -8.26
N VAL A 359 -20.14 15.21 -7.20
CA VAL A 359 -21.17 15.71 -6.30
C VAL A 359 -20.51 16.15 -4.99
N LYS A 360 -20.83 17.34 -4.48
CA LYS A 360 -20.27 17.79 -3.20
C LYS A 360 -20.86 16.98 -2.06
N SER A 361 -20.00 16.46 -1.19
CA SER A 361 -20.42 15.87 0.08
C SER A 361 -21.01 16.93 1.02
N PRO A 362 -21.93 16.56 1.93
CA PRO A 362 -22.53 17.53 2.86
C PRO A 362 -21.46 18.12 3.78
N ALA A 363 -21.60 19.42 4.09
CA ALA A 363 -20.71 20.15 4.98
C ALA A 363 -21.10 19.93 6.45
N VAL A 364 -20.94 18.72 6.95
CA VAL A 364 -21.20 18.32 8.34
C VAL A 364 -19.90 17.95 9.05
N ALA A 365 -19.87 18.00 10.37
CA ALA A 365 -18.67 17.65 11.14
C ALA A 365 -18.34 16.14 11.03
N THR A 366 -19.36 15.30 11.11
CA THR A 366 -19.29 13.86 10.95
C THR A 366 -20.54 13.35 10.22
N TYR A 367 -20.41 12.27 9.44
CA TYR A 367 -21.50 11.84 8.55
C TYR A 367 -22.62 11.08 9.24
N ASP A 368 -22.50 10.74 10.52
CA ASP A 368 -23.64 10.28 11.32
C ASP A 368 -24.74 11.33 11.51
N LEU A 369 -24.39 12.62 11.34
CA LEU A 369 -25.34 13.74 11.37
C LEU A 369 -26.19 13.83 10.10
N GLN A 370 -25.72 13.28 8.99
CA GLN A 370 -26.42 13.21 7.69
C GLN A 370 -26.04 11.90 6.97
N PRO A 371 -26.58 10.75 7.41
CA PRO A 371 -26.18 9.43 6.90
C PRO A 371 -26.43 9.18 5.42
N GLU A 372 -27.47 9.81 4.85
CA GLU A 372 -27.76 9.76 3.42
C GLU A 372 -26.70 10.47 2.57
N MET A 373 -25.86 11.32 3.19
CA MET A 373 -24.82 12.10 2.50
C MET A 373 -25.36 12.73 1.20
N SER A 374 -24.69 12.52 0.07
CA SER A 374 -25.12 13.05 -1.23
C SER A 374 -25.71 11.98 -2.16
N VAL A 375 -26.01 10.80 -1.62
CA VAL A 375 -26.55 9.66 -2.39
C VAL A 375 -27.77 10.01 -3.27
N PRO A 376 -28.75 10.83 -2.84
CA PRO A 376 -29.89 11.16 -3.71
C PRO A 376 -29.48 11.88 -5.00
N GLU A 377 -28.53 12.81 -4.93
CA GLU A 377 -28.04 13.53 -6.11
C GLU A 377 -27.11 12.64 -6.96
N VAL A 378 -26.25 11.82 -6.34
CA VAL A 378 -25.40 10.85 -7.03
C VAL A 378 -26.26 9.86 -7.80
N SER A 379 -27.29 9.29 -7.17
CA SER A 379 -28.24 8.36 -7.78
C SER A 379 -29.02 8.98 -8.95
N LYS A 380 -29.46 10.24 -8.79
CA LYS A 380 -30.14 10.97 -9.86
C LYS A 380 -29.22 11.11 -11.08
N ARG A 381 -27.98 11.56 -10.90
CA ARG A 381 -27.01 11.70 -12.01
C ARG A 381 -26.66 10.36 -12.66
N LEU A 382 -26.56 9.29 -11.86
CA LEU A 382 -26.38 7.94 -12.39
C LEU A 382 -27.53 7.56 -13.32
N ASN A 383 -28.77 7.72 -12.87
CA ASN A 383 -29.94 7.35 -13.65
C ASN A 383 -30.08 8.19 -14.93
N GLU A 384 -29.77 9.49 -14.87
CA GLU A 384 -29.70 10.38 -16.03
C GLU A 384 -28.60 9.94 -17.02
N ALA A 385 -27.42 9.54 -16.51
CA ALA A 385 -26.32 9.05 -17.33
C ALA A 385 -26.67 7.73 -18.03
N ILE A 386 -27.29 6.78 -17.32
CA ILE A 386 -27.77 5.51 -17.90
C ILE A 386 -28.80 5.79 -19.01
N ALA A 387 -29.76 6.67 -18.74
CA ALA A 387 -30.83 6.99 -19.70
C ALA A 387 -30.35 7.78 -20.93
N SER A 388 -29.19 8.42 -20.85
CA SER A 388 -28.66 9.28 -21.92
C SER A 388 -28.13 8.53 -23.14
N ASP A 389 -27.88 7.23 -23.06
CA ASP A 389 -27.21 6.39 -24.07
C ASP A 389 -25.85 6.96 -24.54
N LYS A 390 -25.24 7.83 -23.72
CA LYS A 390 -23.98 8.52 -24.04
C LYS A 390 -22.75 7.68 -23.77
N TYR A 391 -22.77 6.92 -22.67
CA TYR A 391 -21.63 6.21 -22.14
C TYR A 391 -21.67 4.71 -22.44
N ASP A 392 -20.54 4.14 -22.77
CA ASP A 392 -20.36 2.70 -22.85
C ASP A 392 -20.13 2.10 -21.45
N VAL A 393 -19.44 2.84 -20.57
CA VAL A 393 -19.15 2.44 -19.19
C VAL A 393 -19.40 3.58 -18.22
N ILE A 394 -19.96 3.24 -17.05
CA ILE A 394 -20.12 4.16 -15.92
C ILE A 394 -19.50 3.49 -14.69
N VAL A 395 -18.54 4.17 -14.04
CA VAL A 395 -17.99 3.77 -12.74
C VAL A 395 -18.51 4.72 -11.68
N ILE A 396 -19.19 4.16 -10.69
CA ILE A 396 -19.79 4.92 -9.60
C ILE A 396 -19.36 4.36 -8.24
N ASN A 397 -19.21 5.25 -7.26
CA ASN A 397 -18.99 4.89 -5.86
C ASN A 397 -20.06 5.54 -4.98
N PHE A 398 -20.69 4.74 -4.11
CA PHE A 398 -21.53 5.19 -3.01
C PHE A 398 -20.72 5.14 -1.71
N ALA A 399 -20.39 6.30 -1.16
CA ALA A 399 -19.46 6.47 -0.03
C ALA A 399 -20.03 6.07 1.33
N ASN A 400 -21.35 5.98 1.45
CA ASN A 400 -22.07 6.01 2.72
C ASN A 400 -21.71 4.87 3.69
N PRO A 401 -21.66 3.57 3.31
CA PRO A 401 -21.40 2.51 4.27
C PRO A 401 -20.04 2.68 4.93
N ASP A 402 -19.02 3.16 4.19
CA ASP A 402 -17.69 3.42 4.72
C ASP A 402 -17.64 4.68 5.58
N MET A 403 -18.05 5.82 5.02
CA MET A 403 -17.90 7.12 5.69
C MET A 403 -18.72 7.22 6.97
N VAL A 404 -19.93 6.64 6.99
CA VAL A 404 -20.76 6.60 8.19
C VAL A 404 -20.29 5.48 9.14
N GLY A 405 -19.80 4.36 8.60
CA GLY A 405 -19.20 3.26 9.37
C GLY A 405 -18.05 3.74 10.25
N HIS A 406 -17.18 4.60 9.73
CA HIS A 406 -16.06 5.22 10.46
C HIS A 406 -16.49 6.03 11.70
N THR A 407 -17.74 6.47 11.77
CA THR A 407 -18.24 7.20 12.96
C THR A 407 -18.50 6.31 14.17
N GLY A 408 -18.63 4.99 13.97
CA GLY A 408 -19.01 4.04 15.02
C GLY A 408 -20.48 4.11 15.45
N VAL A 409 -21.29 4.97 14.80
CA VAL A 409 -22.70 5.19 15.15
C VAL A 409 -23.60 4.24 14.37
N ILE A 410 -23.85 3.05 14.90
CA ILE A 410 -24.61 1.98 14.22
C ILE A 410 -25.99 2.44 13.68
N PRO A 411 -26.86 3.17 14.44
CA PRO A 411 -28.13 3.61 13.91
C PRO A 411 -28.02 4.55 12.69
N ALA A 412 -26.92 5.30 12.60
CA ALA A 412 -26.65 6.15 11.43
C ALA A 412 -26.16 5.31 10.25
N ALA A 413 -25.27 4.36 10.48
CA ALA A 413 -24.80 3.44 9.44
C ALA A 413 -25.94 2.59 8.86
N VAL A 414 -26.88 2.13 9.67
CA VAL A 414 -28.10 1.45 9.20
C VAL A 414 -28.88 2.34 8.22
N LYS A 415 -29.13 3.60 8.55
CA LYS A 415 -29.81 4.56 7.64
C LYS A 415 -28.99 4.81 6.36
N ALA A 416 -27.68 4.88 6.47
CA ALA A 416 -26.78 5.04 5.33
C ALA A 416 -26.92 3.87 4.35
N VAL A 417 -26.91 2.63 4.87
CA VAL A 417 -27.08 1.41 4.07
C VAL A 417 -28.47 1.35 3.43
N GLU A 418 -29.53 1.68 4.16
CA GLU A 418 -30.91 1.74 3.62
C GLU A 418 -31.06 2.77 2.50
N ALA A 419 -30.42 3.94 2.63
CA ALA A 419 -30.41 4.97 1.59
C ALA A 419 -29.71 4.48 0.31
N VAL A 420 -28.59 3.76 0.46
CA VAL A 420 -27.86 3.15 -0.66
C VAL A 420 -28.71 2.06 -1.31
N ASP A 421 -29.35 1.17 -0.55
CA ASP A 421 -30.20 0.09 -1.07
C ASP A 421 -31.32 0.63 -1.98
N GLN A 422 -31.97 1.72 -1.58
CA GLN A 422 -32.99 2.38 -2.41
C GLN A 422 -32.41 2.88 -3.74
N CYS A 423 -31.20 3.44 -3.72
CA CYS A 423 -30.52 3.94 -4.91
C CYS A 423 -30.06 2.81 -5.84
N VAL A 424 -29.60 1.69 -5.28
CA VAL A 424 -29.33 0.46 -6.04
C VAL A 424 -30.60 0.03 -6.79
N GLY A 425 -31.78 0.06 -6.13
CA GLY A 425 -33.04 -0.28 -6.74
C GLY A 425 -33.37 0.58 -7.96
N THR A 426 -33.22 1.90 -7.86
CA THR A 426 -33.49 2.81 -8.99
C THR A 426 -32.48 2.58 -10.14
N ALA A 427 -31.22 2.28 -9.84
CA ALA A 427 -30.21 1.95 -10.85
C ALA A 427 -30.52 0.63 -11.57
N VAL A 428 -30.97 -0.40 -10.85
CA VAL A 428 -31.39 -1.70 -11.42
C VAL A 428 -32.53 -1.50 -12.42
N GLU A 429 -33.54 -0.70 -12.07
CA GLU A 429 -34.65 -0.40 -12.99
C GLU A 429 -34.18 0.40 -14.23
N ALA A 430 -33.27 1.35 -14.03
CA ALA A 430 -32.71 2.12 -15.16
C ALA A 430 -31.88 1.22 -16.10
N ILE A 431 -31.06 0.32 -15.57
CA ILE A 431 -30.25 -0.63 -16.33
C ILE A 431 -31.12 -1.61 -17.12
N LYS A 432 -32.15 -2.18 -16.50
CA LYS A 432 -33.09 -3.07 -17.19
C LYS A 432 -33.79 -2.36 -18.35
N LYS A 433 -34.21 -1.10 -18.15
CA LYS A 433 -34.83 -0.28 -19.18
C LYS A 433 -33.89 0.05 -20.33
N ALA A 434 -32.61 0.27 -20.05
CA ALA A 434 -31.58 0.56 -21.05
C ALA A 434 -30.99 -0.71 -21.71
N ASP A 435 -31.40 -1.92 -21.30
CA ASP A 435 -30.80 -3.20 -21.68
C ASP A 435 -29.26 -3.21 -21.42
N GLY A 436 -28.83 -2.55 -20.34
CA GLY A 436 -27.46 -2.51 -19.89
C GLY A 436 -27.11 -3.66 -18.95
N VAL A 437 -25.88 -3.64 -18.42
CA VAL A 437 -25.41 -4.59 -17.39
C VAL A 437 -24.92 -3.81 -16.18
N LEU A 438 -25.22 -4.30 -14.98
CA LEU A 438 -24.73 -3.74 -13.73
C LEU A 438 -23.91 -4.79 -13.00
N PHE A 439 -22.67 -4.44 -12.64
CA PHE A 439 -21.83 -5.19 -11.74
C PHE A 439 -21.71 -4.42 -10.43
N ILE A 440 -22.16 -5.00 -9.33
CA ILE A 440 -22.09 -4.42 -7.99
C ILE A 440 -20.94 -5.09 -7.23
N CYS A 441 -20.11 -4.28 -6.59
CA CYS A 441 -19.05 -4.75 -5.68
C CYS A 441 -18.89 -3.78 -4.50
N ALA A 442 -18.00 -4.12 -3.58
CA ALA A 442 -17.37 -3.18 -2.67
C ALA A 442 -15.86 -3.29 -2.81
N ASP A 443 -15.15 -2.32 -2.31
CA ASP A 443 -13.68 -2.24 -2.38
C ASP A 443 -13.00 -2.74 -1.10
N HIS A 444 -13.70 -2.76 0.01
CA HIS A 444 -13.35 -3.35 1.32
C HIS A 444 -14.59 -3.43 2.21
N GLY A 445 -14.45 -4.04 3.40
CA GLY A 445 -15.47 -4.04 4.43
C GLY A 445 -15.26 -2.93 5.47
N ASN A 446 -16.36 -2.46 6.08
CA ASN A 446 -16.42 -1.52 7.20
C ASN A 446 -17.74 -1.69 7.98
N ALA A 447 -18.89 -1.36 7.35
CA ALA A 447 -20.20 -1.26 8.00
C ALA A 447 -20.77 -2.61 8.49
N GLU A 448 -20.25 -3.74 8.02
CA GLU A 448 -20.65 -5.08 8.46
C GLU A 448 -20.05 -5.48 9.81
N LYS A 449 -19.12 -4.68 10.36
CA LYS A 449 -18.54 -4.91 11.68
C LYS A 449 -18.20 -3.59 12.35
N MET A 450 -19.13 -3.03 13.12
CA MET A 450 -18.99 -1.76 13.83
C MET A 450 -18.79 -1.92 15.35
N ILE A 451 -18.59 -3.13 15.83
CA ILE A 451 -18.18 -3.43 17.20
C ILE A 451 -17.00 -4.40 17.21
N ASP A 452 -16.13 -4.24 18.17
CA ASP A 452 -15.16 -5.26 18.51
C ASP A 452 -15.85 -6.36 19.31
N TYR A 453 -15.86 -7.60 18.82
CA TYR A 453 -16.59 -8.70 19.44
C TYR A 453 -15.97 -9.23 20.74
N GLU A 454 -14.72 -8.85 21.03
CA GLU A 454 -14.04 -9.25 22.27
C GLU A 454 -14.27 -8.23 23.39
N THR A 455 -14.20 -6.94 23.03
CA THR A 455 -14.28 -5.84 24.00
C THR A 455 -15.67 -5.22 24.09
N GLY A 456 -16.50 -5.34 23.04
CA GLY A 456 -17.79 -4.66 22.89
C GLY A 456 -17.67 -3.16 22.57
N GLU A 457 -16.45 -2.66 22.40
CA GLU A 457 -16.20 -1.25 22.05
C GLU A 457 -16.51 -0.97 20.57
N PRO A 458 -16.77 0.31 20.18
CA PRO A 458 -16.96 0.67 18.78
C PRO A 458 -15.74 0.28 17.93
N HIS A 459 -15.98 -0.38 16.82
CA HIS A 459 -15.00 -0.66 15.78
C HIS A 459 -15.24 0.28 14.60
N THR A 460 -14.29 1.15 14.31
CA THR A 460 -14.38 2.19 13.28
C THR A 460 -13.38 2.00 12.15
N ALA A 461 -12.60 0.93 12.18
CA ALA A 461 -11.63 0.59 11.14
C ALA A 461 -12.26 -0.30 10.06
N HIS A 462 -11.57 -0.44 8.93
CA HIS A 462 -11.94 -1.43 7.91
C HIS A 462 -11.80 -2.86 8.43
N THR A 463 -12.30 -3.81 7.66
CA THR A 463 -12.25 -5.23 8.02
C THR A 463 -11.50 -6.05 6.97
N THR A 464 -11.21 -7.30 7.30
CA THR A 464 -10.69 -8.30 6.37
C THR A 464 -11.78 -9.16 5.76
N ASN A 465 -13.04 -8.85 6.04
CA ASN A 465 -14.17 -9.61 5.52
C ASN A 465 -14.27 -9.53 3.99
N PRO A 466 -14.81 -10.56 3.32
CA PRO A 466 -15.07 -10.50 1.89
C PRO A 466 -16.15 -9.47 1.57
N VAL A 467 -16.25 -9.13 0.29
CA VAL A 467 -17.22 -8.17 -0.25
C VAL A 467 -18.16 -8.84 -1.27
N PRO A 468 -19.37 -8.32 -1.52
CA PRO A 468 -20.27 -8.90 -2.52
C PRO A 468 -19.80 -8.59 -3.94
N PHE A 469 -19.86 -9.58 -4.83
CA PHE A 469 -19.81 -9.42 -6.28
C PHE A 469 -21.13 -9.89 -6.85
N VAL A 470 -21.90 -8.99 -7.47
CA VAL A 470 -23.26 -9.30 -7.98
C VAL A 470 -23.39 -8.86 -9.43
N LEU A 471 -23.81 -9.76 -10.30
CA LEU A 471 -24.00 -9.52 -11.73
C LEU A 471 -25.49 -9.42 -12.06
N VAL A 472 -25.94 -8.25 -12.54
CA VAL A 472 -27.34 -7.94 -12.77
C VAL A 472 -27.60 -7.71 -14.25
N ASN A 473 -28.68 -8.30 -14.77
CA ASN A 473 -29.18 -8.14 -16.14
C ASN A 473 -28.20 -8.62 -17.23
N TYR A 474 -27.48 -9.70 -16.97
CA TYR A 474 -26.61 -10.36 -17.93
C TYR A 474 -27.26 -11.65 -18.47
N ASP A 475 -26.55 -12.38 -19.36
CA ASP A 475 -27.02 -13.63 -19.95
C ASP A 475 -27.17 -14.72 -18.87
N GLU A 476 -28.34 -15.31 -18.77
CA GLU A 476 -28.68 -16.35 -17.78
C GLU A 476 -27.84 -17.64 -17.93
N ALA A 477 -27.17 -17.83 -19.08
CA ALA A 477 -26.21 -18.91 -19.28
C ALA A 477 -24.92 -18.77 -18.44
N TYR A 478 -24.73 -17.63 -17.80
CA TYR A 478 -23.53 -17.35 -17.01
C TYR A 478 -23.83 -17.24 -15.52
N THR A 479 -22.83 -17.57 -14.72
CA THR A 479 -22.76 -17.31 -13.30
C THR A 479 -21.39 -16.69 -12.96
N LEU A 480 -21.11 -16.44 -11.68
CA LEU A 480 -19.78 -15.99 -11.23
C LEU A 480 -19.01 -17.16 -10.62
N ARG A 481 -17.70 -17.27 -10.91
CA ARG A 481 -16.82 -18.25 -10.28
C ARG A 481 -16.51 -17.85 -8.84
N GLU A 482 -16.22 -18.82 -7.99
CA GLU A 482 -15.75 -18.64 -6.63
C GLU A 482 -14.30 -18.15 -6.58
N GLY A 483 -13.88 -17.63 -5.43
CA GLY A 483 -12.51 -17.21 -5.17
C GLY A 483 -12.08 -15.95 -5.93
N GLY A 484 -13.04 -15.14 -6.37
CA GLY A 484 -12.77 -13.88 -7.04
C GLY A 484 -12.14 -12.82 -6.13
N ARG A 485 -11.41 -11.89 -6.71
CA ARG A 485 -10.75 -10.76 -6.04
C ARG A 485 -10.97 -9.47 -6.83
N LEU A 486 -10.67 -8.33 -6.24
CA LEU A 486 -10.92 -7.02 -6.86
C LEU A 486 -10.22 -6.87 -8.23
N ALA A 487 -9.05 -7.44 -8.40
CA ALA A 487 -8.29 -7.45 -9.66
C ALA A 487 -9.01 -8.16 -10.83
N ASP A 488 -10.00 -8.99 -10.54
CA ASP A 488 -10.74 -9.78 -11.54
C ASP A 488 -11.93 -9.00 -12.15
N ILE A 489 -12.27 -7.84 -11.57
CA ILE A 489 -13.45 -7.06 -11.99
C ILE A 489 -13.24 -6.44 -13.37
N ALA A 490 -12.13 -5.74 -13.64
CA ALA A 490 -11.90 -5.14 -14.95
C ALA A 490 -11.86 -6.18 -16.08
N PRO A 491 -11.14 -7.33 -15.96
CA PRO A 491 -11.24 -8.43 -16.92
C PRO A 491 -12.67 -8.91 -17.17
N THR A 492 -13.49 -9.00 -16.12
CA THR A 492 -14.90 -9.40 -16.23
C THR A 492 -15.71 -8.37 -17.04
N LEU A 493 -15.52 -7.08 -16.76
CA LEU A 493 -16.21 -6.02 -17.49
C LEU A 493 -15.78 -5.97 -18.96
N LEU A 494 -14.51 -6.19 -19.27
CA LEU A 494 -14.03 -6.29 -20.65
C LEU A 494 -14.67 -7.46 -21.39
N GLU A 495 -14.79 -8.63 -20.77
CA GLU A 495 -15.47 -9.79 -21.36
C GLU A 495 -16.95 -9.50 -21.61
N ILE A 496 -17.67 -8.88 -20.65
CA ILE A 496 -19.07 -8.43 -20.83
C ILE A 496 -19.18 -7.50 -22.04
N MET A 497 -18.20 -6.64 -22.26
CA MET A 497 -18.18 -5.69 -23.39
C MET A 497 -17.72 -6.34 -24.71
N GLY A 498 -17.25 -7.58 -24.70
CA GLY A 498 -16.68 -8.26 -25.86
C GLY A 498 -15.34 -7.67 -26.30
N LEU A 499 -14.59 -7.09 -25.38
CA LEU A 499 -13.24 -6.58 -25.60
C LEU A 499 -12.21 -7.60 -25.14
N PRO A 500 -11.08 -7.76 -25.88
CA PRO A 500 -9.99 -8.61 -25.41
C PRO A 500 -9.35 -8.01 -24.15
N GLN A 501 -8.78 -8.86 -23.30
CA GLN A 501 -8.03 -8.43 -22.12
C GLN A 501 -6.59 -8.06 -22.51
N PRO A 502 -6.05 -6.88 -22.11
CA PRO A 502 -4.65 -6.55 -22.32
C PRO A 502 -3.73 -7.44 -21.48
N ALA A 503 -2.48 -7.62 -21.95
CA ALA A 503 -1.52 -8.54 -21.34
C ALA A 503 -1.12 -8.12 -19.91
N GLU A 504 -1.14 -6.84 -19.61
CA GLU A 504 -0.82 -6.25 -18.31
C GLU A 504 -1.86 -6.56 -17.24
N MET A 505 -3.11 -6.83 -17.63
CA MET A 505 -4.15 -7.28 -16.71
C MET A 505 -3.97 -8.79 -16.46
N THR A 506 -3.54 -9.14 -15.24
CA THR A 506 -3.33 -10.53 -14.82
C THR A 506 -4.50 -11.09 -14.00
N GLY A 507 -5.53 -10.29 -13.76
CA GLY A 507 -6.80 -10.77 -13.20
C GLY A 507 -7.50 -11.72 -14.18
N GLU A 508 -8.40 -12.51 -13.68
CA GLU A 508 -9.15 -13.50 -14.46
C GLU A 508 -10.65 -13.16 -14.43
N SER A 509 -11.30 -13.20 -15.58
CA SER A 509 -12.76 -12.97 -15.61
C SER A 509 -13.51 -13.87 -14.62
N LEU A 510 -14.50 -13.28 -13.96
CA LEU A 510 -15.39 -13.97 -13.03
C LEU A 510 -16.51 -14.73 -13.73
N LEU A 511 -16.73 -14.48 -15.02
CA LEU A 511 -17.80 -15.13 -15.77
C LEU A 511 -17.53 -16.64 -15.93
N LEU A 512 -18.49 -17.44 -15.51
CA LEU A 512 -18.49 -18.88 -15.67
C LEU A 512 -19.75 -19.31 -16.41
N LYS A 513 -19.58 -19.96 -17.56
CA LYS A 513 -20.70 -20.53 -18.30
C LYS A 513 -21.22 -21.75 -17.56
N LYS A 514 -22.56 -21.78 -17.30
CA LYS A 514 -23.25 -22.89 -16.64
C LYS A 514 -23.22 -24.17 -17.47
#